data_9e3aea050df26f7ff86bb5c04e8408e8
#
_entry.id   9e3aea050df26f7ff86bb5c04e8408e8
#
_cell.length_a   1.000
_cell.length_b   1.000
_cell.length_c   1.000
_cell.angle_alpha   90.00
_cell.angle_beta   90.00
_cell.angle_gamma   90.00
#
_symmetry.space_group_name_H-M   'P 1'
#
loop_
_entity.id
_entity.type
_entity.pdbx_description
1 polymer ?
#
loop_
_entity_poly.entity_id
_entity_poly.type
_entity_poly.pdbx_seq_one_letter_code
_entity_poly.pdbx_strand_id
1 'polypeptide(L)' 'MEDSFNKSLAKSKKDLGNEQFKQQNYVDAIKFYTEAIQENPADHTVYGNRSASYHNMRFFEKALEDGEICVLLSP' A
#
# COMPACT_ATOMS: atom_id res chain seq x y z
N MET A 1 8.74 16.75 -20.40
CA MET A 1 9.44 15.92 -19.41
C MET A 1 8.53 14.79 -18.95
N GLU A 2 9.07 13.61 -18.92
CA GLU A 2 8.28 12.46 -18.52
C GLU A 2 8.09 12.39 -17.02
N ASP A 3 6.90 11.97 -16.65
CA ASP A 3 6.57 11.67 -15.28
C ASP A 3 7.26 10.37 -14.89
N SER A 4 7.97 10.37 -13.77
CA SER A 4 8.64 9.15 -13.28
C SER A 4 7.68 8.17 -12.64
N PHE A 5 6.43 8.59 -12.39
CA PHE A 5 5.42 7.73 -11.77
C PHE A 5 4.45 7.22 -12.81
N ASN A 6 3.93 6.02 -12.59
CA ASN A 6 2.96 5.40 -13.49
C ASN A 6 1.71 5.01 -12.70
N LYS A 7 0.68 5.86 -12.80
CA LYS A 7 -0.55 5.66 -12.04
C LYS A 7 -1.31 4.41 -12.47
N SER A 8 -1.25 4.06 -13.75
CA SER A 8 -1.87 2.84 -14.24
C SER A 8 -1.23 1.60 -13.64
N LEU A 9 0.10 1.58 -13.60
CA LEU A 9 0.83 0.48 -12.99
C LEU A 9 0.58 0.45 -11.49
N ALA A 10 0.51 1.63 -10.86
CA ALA A 10 0.21 1.73 -9.43
C ALA A 10 -1.13 1.07 -9.10
N LYS A 11 -2.15 1.35 -9.93
CA LYS A 11 -3.47 0.75 -9.71
C LYS A 11 -3.42 -0.76 -9.89
N SER A 12 -2.72 -1.24 -10.90
CA SER A 12 -2.57 -2.69 -11.11
C SER A 12 -1.91 -3.36 -9.91
N LYS A 13 -0.85 -2.75 -9.37
CA LYS A 13 -0.16 -3.30 -8.20
C LYS A 13 -1.04 -3.26 -6.96
N LYS A 14 -1.78 -2.17 -6.77
CA LYS A 14 -2.73 -2.06 -5.67
C LYS A 14 -3.77 -3.17 -5.74
N ASP A 15 -4.33 -3.43 -6.92
CA ASP A 15 -5.33 -4.48 -7.10
C ASP A 15 -4.75 -5.85 -6.77
N LEU A 16 -3.51 -6.11 -7.19
CA LEU A 16 -2.82 -7.36 -6.84
C LEU A 16 -2.62 -7.49 -5.34
N GLY A 17 -2.25 -6.39 -4.69
CA GLY A 17 -2.12 -6.38 -3.24
C GLY A 17 -3.43 -6.69 -2.54
N ASN A 18 -4.52 -6.07 -3.01
CA ASN A 18 -5.85 -6.31 -2.47
C ASN A 18 -6.27 -7.77 -2.61
N GLU A 19 -5.93 -8.38 -3.75
CA GLU A 19 -6.23 -9.79 -3.97
C GLU A 19 -5.49 -10.68 -2.98
N GLN A 20 -4.21 -10.40 -2.76
CA GLN A 20 -3.42 -11.15 -1.79
C GLN A 20 -3.93 -10.93 -0.37
N PHE A 21 -4.35 -9.71 -0.06
CA PHE A 21 -4.92 -9.39 1.25
C PHE A 21 -6.18 -10.23 1.52
N LYS A 22 -7.05 -10.36 0.52
CA LYS A 22 -8.26 -11.17 0.65
C LYS A 22 -7.94 -12.63 0.95
N GLN A 23 -6.84 -13.13 0.40
CA GLN A 23 -6.38 -14.48 0.61
C GLN A 23 -5.57 -14.63 1.90
N GLN A 24 -5.42 -13.56 2.65
CA GLN A 24 -4.63 -13.51 3.88
C GLN A 24 -3.13 -13.74 3.64
N ASN A 25 -2.68 -13.51 2.41
CA ASN A 25 -1.26 -13.56 2.06
C ASN A 25 -0.66 -12.18 2.28
N TYR A 26 -0.42 -11.85 3.56
CA TYR A 26 -0.05 -10.49 3.92
C TYR A 26 1.34 -10.09 3.45
N VAL A 27 2.29 -11.03 3.42
CA VAL A 27 3.63 -10.76 2.91
C VAL A 27 3.56 -10.32 1.45
N ASP A 28 2.83 -11.07 0.63
CA ASP A 28 2.67 -10.73 -0.78
C ASP A 28 1.86 -9.46 -0.96
N ALA A 29 0.84 -9.25 -0.13
CA ALA A 29 0.07 -8.01 -0.18
C ALA A 29 0.97 -6.80 0.06
N ILE A 30 1.83 -6.86 1.08
CA ILE A 30 2.77 -5.78 1.41
C ILE A 30 3.72 -5.52 0.24
N LYS A 31 4.20 -6.58 -0.40
CA LYS A 31 5.09 -6.45 -1.55
C LYS A 31 4.40 -5.65 -2.67
N PHE A 32 3.18 -6.03 -3.03
CA PHE A 32 2.45 -5.35 -4.10
C PHE A 32 2.08 -3.92 -3.71
N TYR A 33 1.68 -3.70 -2.46
CA TYR A 33 1.38 -2.35 -1.99
C TYR A 33 2.63 -1.47 -2.02
N THR A 34 3.79 -2.02 -1.67
CA THR A 34 5.04 -1.28 -1.73
C THR A 34 5.36 -0.88 -3.16
N GLU A 35 5.17 -1.81 -4.12
CA GLU A 35 5.36 -1.50 -5.54
C GLU A 35 4.38 -0.44 -6.02
N ALA A 36 3.12 -0.51 -5.55
CA ALA A 36 2.12 0.51 -5.90
C ALA A 36 2.54 1.89 -5.40
N ILE A 37 3.07 1.96 -4.19
CA ILE A 37 3.52 3.23 -3.61
C ILE A 37 4.69 3.81 -4.39
N GLN A 38 5.59 2.97 -4.88
CA GLN A 38 6.71 3.43 -5.71
C GLN A 38 6.22 4.12 -6.97
N GLU A 39 5.09 3.67 -7.52
CA GLU A 39 4.53 4.23 -8.73
C GLU A 39 3.55 5.38 -8.47
N ASN A 40 2.95 5.42 -7.31
CA ASN A 40 2.07 6.53 -6.91
C ASN A 40 2.11 6.71 -5.39
N PRO A 41 3.06 7.50 -4.90
CA PRO A 41 3.23 7.68 -3.45
C PRO A 41 2.17 8.57 -2.80
N ALA A 42 1.21 9.09 -3.57
CA ALA A 42 0.17 9.98 -3.04
C ALA A 42 -1.16 9.29 -2.75
N ASP A 43 -1.30 8.02 -3.07
CA ASP A 43 -2.56 7.29 -2.87
C ASP A 43 -2.65 6.82 -1.41
N HIS A 44 -3.42 7.55 -0.62
CA HIS A 44 -3.55 7.26 0.81
C HIS A 44 -4.12 5.88 1.09
N THR A 45 -4.97 5.36 0.18
CA THR A 45 -5.63 4.07 0.42
C THR A 45 -4.63 2.92 0.44
N VAL A 46 -3.55 3.02 -0.33
CA VAL A 46 -2.53 1.97 -0.36
C VAL A 46 -1.78 1.89 0.97
N TYR A 47 -1.47 3.05 1.56
CA TYR A 47 -0.83 3.07 2.88
C TYR A 47 -1.76 2.48 3.95
N GLY A 48 -3.06 2.79 3.88
CA GLY A 48 -4.03 2.22 4.81
C GLY A 48 -4.12 0.70 4.68
N ASN A 49 -4.12 0.20 3.45
CA ASN A 49 -4.17 -1.23 3.21
C ASN A 49 -2.88 -1.92 3.64
N ARG A 50 -1.73 -1.28 3.42
CA ARG A 50 -0.46 -1.84 3.88
C ARG A 50 -0.38 -1.82 5.41
N SER A 51 -0.90 -0.77 6.03
CA SER A 51 -1.01 -0.70 7.48
C SER A 51 -1.81 -1.90 8.03
N ALA A 52 -2.95 -2.19 7.41
CA ALA A 52 -3.77 -3.33 7.82
C ALA A 52 -3.01 -4.65 7.65
N SER A 53 -2.23 -4.78 6.58
CA SER A 53 -1.41 -5.98 6.35
C SER A 53 -0.35 -6.13 7.44
N TYR A 54 0.35 -5.05 7.76
CA TYR A 54 1.34 -5.07 8.85
C TYR A 54 0.68 -5.41 10.18
N HIS A 55 -0.49 -4.85 10.45
CA HIS A 55 -1.21 -5.11 11.68
C HIS A 55 -1.56 -6.59 11.83
N ASN A 56 -2.01 -7.20 10.73
CA ASN A 56 -2.32 -8.64 10.75
C ASN A 56 -1.09 -9.51 10.98
N MET A 57 0.10 -9.00 10.64
CA MET A 57 1.36 -9.68 10.89
C MET A 57 1.98 -9.28 12.23
N ARG A 58 1.30 -8.43 12.99
CA ARG A 58 1.75 -7.92 14.29
C ARG A 58 3.00 -7.04 14.20
N PHE A 59 3.23 -6.42 13.05
CA PHE A 59 4.26 -5.39 12.89
C PHE A 59 3.65 -4.04 13.20
N PHE A 60 3.37 -3.81 14.48
CA PHE A 60 2.54 -2.68 14.89
C PHE A 60 3.19 -1.32 14.65
N GLU A 61 4.50 -1.23 14.78
CA GLU A 61 5.20 0.04 14.53
C GLU A 61 5.09 0.44 13.06
N LYS A 62 5.30 -0.53 12.16
CA LYS A 62 5.15 -0.28 10.73
C LYS A 62 3.70 0.04 10.36
N ALA A 63 2.76 -0.65 11.00
CA ALA A 63 1.34 -0.37 10.78
C ALA A 63 0.99 1.05 11.20
N LEU A 64 1.52 1.51 12.33
CA LEU A 64 1.28 2.86 12.81
C LEU A 64 1.85 3.89 11.86
N GLU A 65 3.08 3.70 11.37
CA GLU A 65 3.71 4.62 10.41
C GLU A 65 2.86 4.78 9.17
N ASP A 66 2.41 3.66 8.59
CA ASP A 66 1.58 3.69 7.39
C ASP A 66 0.22 4.31 7.66
N GLY A 67 -0.36 4.04 8.83
CA GLY A 67 -1.62 4.65 9.23
C GLY A 67 -1.52 6.16 9.32
N GLU A 68 -0.41 6.66 9.86
CA GLU A 68 -0.17 8.09 9.96
C GLU A 68 -0.02 8.73 8.57
N ILE A 69 0.71 8.07 7.67
CA ILE A 69 0.85 8.57 6.30
C ILE A 69 -0.51 8.58 5.61
N CYS A 70 -1.31 7.55 5.81
CA CYS A 70 -2.65 7.47 5.25
C CYS A 70 -3.49 8.68 5.68
N VAL A 71 -3.46 9.01 6.95
CA VAL A 71 -4.21 10.17 7.47
C VAL A 71 -3.68 11.48 6.88
N LEU A 72 -2.36 11.63 6.82
CA LEU A 72 -1.74 12.85 6.30
C LEU A 72 -2.08 13.09 4.83
N LEU A 73 -2.17 12.02 4.04
CA LEU A 73 -2.47 12.13 2.61
C LEU A 73 -3.97 12.14 2.33
N SER A 74 -4.79 11.77 3.29
CA SER A 74 -6.24 11.69 3.11
C SER A 74 -6.82 13.08 2.84
N PRO A 75 -7.70 13.20 1.84
CA PRO A 75 -8.34 14.47 1.54
C PRO A 75 -9.29 14.92 2.64
#